data_9ce3e9f7e7deb789cb92ebcf7092d99d
#
_entry.id   9ce3e9f7e7deb789cb92ebcf7092d99d
#
_cell.length_a   1.000
_cell.length_b   1.000
_cell.length_c   1.000
_cell.angle_alpha   90.00
_cell.angle_beta   90.00
_cell.angle_gamma   90.00
#
_symmetry.space_group_name_H-M   'P 1'
#
loop_
_entity.id
_entity.type
_entity.pdbx_description
1 polymer ?
#
loop_
_entity_poly.entity_id
_entity_poly.type
_entity_poly.pdbx_seq_one_letter_code
_entity_poly.pdbx_strand_id
1 'polypeptide(L)'
;EEVSRGLGDVYKRQVSDEKDFSRIIAKGHVTAKLSDDFTVKVDARIPDQFNGESIFYRFTADKIYSEIGKTITLPSYNPRSFNIAFCSCSNYPAGYFNSYKEIAENTDIHLVLHLGDYLYEYAVDGYASSNAKEMNRLVEPKHEIISLDDYRKRHATYRKDNDLKKLHANKPMIAVWDDHEFTNDSWKNGAENHQKNEGNFQERKRNALKAYYEWMPIREKGKKEKIWRGRFYIGFRSA
;
A
#
# COMPACT_ATOMS: atom_id res chain seq x y z
N GLU A 1 -6.35 32.04 7.45
CA GLU A 1 -5.04 31.46 7.85
C GLU A 1 -4.51 30.64 6.68
N GLU A 2 -3.57 31.24 5.94
CA GLU A 2 -2.82 30.55 4.88
C GLU A 2 -1.92 29.52 5.55
N VAL A 3 -2.35 28.26 5.54
CA VAL A 3 -1.46 27.12 5.80
C VAL A 3 -0.41 27.11 4.70
N SER A 4 0.84 27.28 5.06
CA SER A 4 2.01 27.27 4.18
C SER A 4 2.07 25.95 3.38
N ARG A 5 1.43 25.95 2.21
CA ARG A 5 1.50 24.87 1.21
C ARG A 5 2.89 24.87 0.57
N GLY A 6 3.86 24.21 1.21
CA GLY A 6 5.20 24.17 0.59
C GLY A 6 6.26 23.36 1.32
N LEU A 7 6.15 23.19 2.61
CA LEU A 7 7.04 22.33 3.39
C LEU A 7 6.24 21.09 3.79
N GLY A 8 6.66 19.92 3.33
CA GLY A 8 6.01 18.66 3.69
C GLY A 8 6.06 18.42 5.20
N ASP A 9 5.01 17.84 5.75
CA ASP A 9 4.93 17.51 7.18
C ASP A 9 6.01 16.51 7.57
N VAL A 10 6.65 16.75 8.72
CA VAL A 10 7.65 15.84 9.28
C VAL A 10 6.98 14.86 10.21
N TYR A 11 6.98 13.60 9.85
CA TYR A 11 6.46 12.52 10.66
C TYR A 11 7.55 11.85 11.47
N LYS A 12 7.28 11.62 12.74
CA LYS A 12 8.08 10.74 13.58
C LYS A 12 7.60 9.31 13.41
N ARG A 13 8.52 8.41 13.15
CA ARG A 13 8.27 6.97 13.13
C ARG A 13 8.71 6.39 14.46
N GLN A 14 7.89 5.54 15.05
CA GLN A 14 8.20 4.75 16.24
C GLN A 14 7.96 3.27 15.93
N VAL A 15 8.88 2.42 16.37
CA VAL A 15 8.73 0.96 16.35
C VAL A 15 8.94 0.46 17.77
N SER A 16 8.10 -0.47 18.19
CA SER A 16 8.10 -1.05 19.54
C SER A 16 7.86 -2.56 19.46
N ASP A 17 8.34 -3.29 20.41
CA ASP A 17 7.97 -4.69 20.65
C ASP A 17 6.74 -4.81 21.55
N GLU A 18 6.29 -3.69 22.15
CA GLU A 18 5.08 -3.61 22.96
C GLU A 18 4.01 -2.76 22.25
N LYS A 19 2.74 -3.24 22.25
CA LYS A 19 1.64 -2.56 21.57
C LYS A 19 1.33 -1.16 22.15
N ASP A 20 1.60 -0.94 23.40
CA ASP A 20 1.40 0.35 24.09
C ASP A 20 2.55 1.35 23.85
N PHE A 21 3.61 0.92 23.15
CA PHE A 21 4.81 1.72 22.90
C PHE A 21 5.58 2.13 24.19
N SER A 22 5.46 1.35 25.24
CA SER A 22 6.22 1.55 26.49
C SER A 22 7.74 1.40 26.27
N ARG A 23 8.15 0.58 25.29
CA ARG A 23 9.54 0.38 24.88
C ARG A 23 9.74 0.64 23.38
N ILE A 24 10.42 1.72 23.05
CA ILE A 24 10.74 2.07 21.66
C ILE A 24 12.07 1.40 21.26
N ILE A 25 12.03 0.49 20.28
CA ILE A 25 13.20 -0.25 19.78
C ILE A 25 13.83 0.38 18.54
N ALA A 26 13.06 1.18 17.80
CA ALA A 26 13.57 1.98 16.68
C ALA A 26 12.73 3.24 16.50
N LYS A 27 13.39 4.35 16.11
CA LYS A 27 12.73 5.63 15.83
C LYS A 27 13.40 6.34 14.66
N GLY A 28 12.72 7.27 14.06
CA GLY A 28 13.27 8.11 12.98
C GLY A 28 12.26 9.15 12.53
N HIS A 29 12.67 9.96 11.56
CA HIS A 29 11.83 10.99 10.95
C HIS A 29 11.74 10.75 9.45
N VAL A 30 10.64 11.16 8.86
CA VAL A 30 10.43 11.17 7.42
C VAL A 30 9.55 12.36 7.06
N THR A 31 9.83 12.99 5.92
CA THR A 31 9.06 14.12 5.42
C THR A 31 8.15 13.66 4.30
N ALA A 32 6.85 13.89 4.45
CA ALA A 32 5.88 13.69 3.37
C ALA A 32 6.02 14.82 2.35
N LYS A 33 6.01 14.50 1.07
CA LYS A 33 6.20 15.47 -0.03
C LYS A 33 5.03 15.43 -0.99
N LEU A 34 4.64 16.59 -1.48
CA LEU A 34 3.64 16.71 -2.55
C LEU A 34 4.05 15.94 -3.82
N SER A 35 5.34 15.90 -4.14
CA SER A 35 5.87 15.13 -5.28
C SER A 35 5.54 13.64 -5.22
N ASP A 36 5.34 13.11 -4.02
CA ASP A 36 5.10 11.70 -3.73
C ASP A 36 3.69 11.48 -3.14
N ASP A 37 2.74 12.37 -3.48
CA ASP A 37 1.35 12.37 -3.01
C ASP A 37 1.24 12.27 -1.47
N PHE A 38 2.18 12.90 -0.76
CA PHE A 38 2.29 12.86 0.71
C PHE A 38 2.39 11.44 1.30
N THR A 39 2.67 10.44 0.47
CA THR A 39 2.98 9.10 0.97
C THR A 39 4.39 9.05 1.53
N VAL A 40 4.62 8.23 2.54
CA VAL A 40 5.94 8.00 3.10
C VAL A 40 6.24 6.51 3.21
N LYS A 41 7.46 6.13 2.85
CA LYS A 41 8.00 4.78 3.04
C LYS A 41 9.32 4.87 3.76
N VAL A 42 9.51 4.04 4.76
CA VAL A 42 10.73 4.06 5.55
C VAL A 42 11.29 2.66 5.74
N ASP A 43 12.60 2.55 5.63
CA ASP A 43 13.35 1.38 6.05
C ASP A 43 13.66 1.51 7.55
N ALA A 44 13.10 0.60 8.36
CA ALA A 44 13.39 0.55 9.77
C ALA A 44 14.37 -0.60 10.04
N ARG A 45 15.56 -0.27 10.53
CA ARG A 45 16.48 -1.28 11.04
C ARG A 45 16.01 -1.70 12.43
N ILE A 46 15.70 -2.98 12.60
CA ILE A 46 15.32 -3.57 13.87
C ILE A 46 16.52 -4.34 14.41
N PRO A 47 16.86 -4.21 15.71
CA PRO A 47 17.95 -4.97 16.32
C PRO A 47 17.72 -6.49 16.21
N ASP A 48 18.78 -7.26 15.99
CA ASP A 48 18.73 -8.71 15.71
C ASP A 48 18.12 -9.53 16.87
N GLN A 49 18.14 -9.01 18.09
CA GLN A 49 17.52 -9.65 19.25
C GLN A 49 16.00 -9.78 19.15
N PHE A 50 15.36 -9.06 18.22
CA PHE A 50 13.93 -9.13 17.93
C PHE A 50 13.61 -9.99 16.70
N ASN A 51 14.55 -10.81 16.23
CA ASN A 51 14.31 -11.69 15.08
C ASN A 51 13.26 -12.75 15.41
N GLY A 52 12.25 -12.88 14.51
CA GLY A 52 11.12 -13.82 14.68
C GLY A 52 9.99 -13.27 15.57
N GLU A 53 10.10 -12.04 16.06
CA GLU A 53 9.13 -11.45 16.98
C GLU A 53 8.11 -10.58 16.25
N SER A 54 6.92 -10.48 16.83
CA SER A 54 5.92 -9.48 16.44
C SER A 54 6.38 -8.12 16.93
N ILE A 55 6.33 -7.11 16.03
CA ILE A 55 6.63 -5.73 16.37
C ILE A 55 5.48 -4.82 15.94
N PHE A 56 5.38 -3.69 16.59
CA PHE A 56 4.38 -2.65 16.36
C PHE A 56 5.04 -1.39 15.84
N TYR A 57 4.33 -0.65 15.00
CA TYR A 57 4.81 0.62 14.50
C TYR A 57 3.70 1.66 14.39
N ARG A 58 4.07 2.92 14.49
CA ARG A 58 3.18 4.05 14.26
C ARG A 58 3.96 5.25 13.74
N PHE A 59 3.21 6.15 13.12
CA PHE A 59 3.67 7.47 12.76
C PHE A 59 2.99 8.51 13.63
N THR A 60 3.65 9.63 13.87
CA THR A 60 3.06 10.75 14.60
C THR A 60 3.53 12.07 14.01
N ALA A 61 2.60 12.99 13.85
CA ALA A 61 2.84 14.39 13.58
C ALA A 61 2.24 15.18 14.74
N ASP A 62 3.06 15.93 15.45
CA ASP A 62 2.67 16.62 16.68
C ASP A 62 2.01 15.67 17.70
N LYS A 63 0.72 15.83 17.94
CA LYS A 63 -0.09 14.98 18.84
C LYS A 63 -1.01 13.99 18.13
N ILE A 64 -0.96 13.95 16.79
CA ILE A 64 -1.78 13.05 15.98
C ILE A 64 -0.98 11.77 15.73
N TYR A 65 -1.62 10.63 15.94
CA TYR A 65 -1.04 9.30 15.73
C TYR A 65 -1.76 8.58 14.61
N SER A 66 -1.01 7.85 13.80
CA SER A 66 -1.59 6.87 12.88
C SER A 66 -2.20 5.71 13.65
N GLU A 67 -2.97 4.88 12.96
CA GLU A 67 -3.28 3.54 13.46
C GLU A 67 -1.99 2.78 13.76
N ILE A 68 -2.05 1.86 14.74
CA ILE A 68 -0.91 1.01 15.08
C ILE A 68 -0.84 -0.11 14.05
N GLY A 69 0.29 -0.18 13.35
CA GLY A 69 0.60 -1.30 12.50
C GLY A 69 1.32 -2.42 13.26
N LYS A 70 1.10 -3.66 12.86
CA LYS A 70 1.76 -4.86 13.36
C LYS A 70 2.47 -5.58 12.22
N THR A 71 3.66 -6.06 12.47
CA THR A 71 4.41 -6.90 11.53
C THR A 71 5.24 -7.93 12.28
N ILE A 72 5.88 -8.83 11.55
CA ILE A 72 6.79 -9.83 12.10
C ILE A 72 8.19 -9.63 11.51
N THR A 73 9.20 -9.76 12.33
CA THR A 73 10.60 -9.78 11.89
C THR A 73 10.97 -11.15 11.32
N LEU A 74 11.94 -11.19 10.42
CA LEU A 74 12.44 -12.46 9.90
C LEU A 74 13.10 -13.26 11.03
N PRO A 75 12.79 -14.56 11.18
CA PRO A 75 13.43 -15.39 12.17
C PRO A 75 14.92 -15.62 11.84
N SER A 76 15.76 -15.73 12.84
CA SER A 76 17.18 -16.07 12.69
C SER A 76 17.42 -17.57 12.47
N TYR A 77 16.39 -18.40 12.64
CA TYR A 77 16.40 -19.84 12.50
C TYR A 77 15.28 -20.31 11.57
N ASN A 78 15.31 -21.56 11.13
CA ASN A 78 14.24 -22.13 10.32
C ASN A 78 13.00 -22.38 11.19
N PRO A 79 11.90 -21.63 11.00
CA PRO A 79 10.66 -21.87 11.72
C PRO A 79 10.06 -23.24 11.31
N ARG A 80 9.34 -23.87 12.23
CA ARG A 80 8.63 -25.14 11.94
C ARG A 80 7.53 -24.97 10.89
N SER A 81 6.92 -23.81 10.84
CA SER A 81 5.89 -23.47 9.86
C SER A 81 5.94 -21.97 9.55
N PHE A 82 5.57 -21.62 8.32
CA PHE A 82 5.40 -20.24 7.89
C PHE A 82 4.21 -20.18 6.94
N ASN A 83 3.09 -19.62 7.43
CA ASN A 83 1.83 -19.61 6.71
C ASN A 83 1.70 -18.32 5.89
N ILE A 84 1.37 -18.45 4.62
CA ILE A 84 1.26 -17.36 3.66
C ILE A 84 -0.15 -17.38 3.08
N ALA A 85 -0.80 -16.20 3.10
CA ALA A 85 -2.03 -15.99 2.35
C ALA A 85 -1.71 -15.42 0.97
N PHE A 86 -2.38 -15.94 -0.07
CA PHE A 86 -2.30 -15.46 -1.44
C PHE A 86 -3.58 -14.70 -1.78
N CYS A 87 -3.43 -13.51 -2.37
CA CYS A 87 -4.53 -12.65 -2.82
C CYS A 87 -4.25 -12.15 -4.23
N SER A 88 -5.30 -11.89 -5.01
CA SER A 88 -5.26 -11.20 -6.29
C SER A 88 -6.64 -10.63 -6.64
N CYS A 89 -6.73 -9.83 -7.70
CA CYS A 89 -8.00 -9.46 -8.35
C CYS A 89 -9.00 -8.76 -7.43
N SER A 90 -8.54 -7.69 -6.78
CA SER A 90 -9.31 -6.94 -5.76
C SER A 90 -10.11 -5.81 -6.37
N ASN A 91 -11.21 -6.11 -7.06
CA ASN A 91 -12.02 -5.06 -7.68
C ASN A 91 -12.96 -4.39 -6.66
N TYR A 92 -12.65 -3.15 -6.26
CA TYR A 92 -13.39 -2.38 -5.24
C TYR A 92 -14.88 -2.24 -5.52
N PRO A 93 -15.36 -1.90 -6.74
CA PRO A 93 -16.79 -1.77 -7.02
C PRO A 93 -17.53 -3.11 -7.10
N ALA A 94 -16.82 -4.23 -7.20
CA ALA A 94 -17.43 -5.55 -7.37
C ALA A 94 -17.96 -6.16 -6.07
N GLY A 95 -17.46 -5.74 -4.90
CA GLY A 95 -17.86 -6.32 -3.62
C GLY A 95 -17.03 -5.86 -2.44
N TYR A 96 -17.38 -6.34 -1.24
CA TYR A 96 -16.65 -6.06 -0.02
C TYR A 96 -15.41 -6.96 0.11
N PHE A 97 -14.39 -6.46 0.78
CA PHE A 97 -13.11 -7.17 0.98
C PHE A 97 -13.12 -8.07 2.23
N ASN A 98 -14.22 -8.82 2.44
CA ASN A 98 -14.39 -9.70 3.61
C ASN A 98 -13.23 -10.67 3.81
N SER A 99 -12.67 -11.22 2.73
CA SER A 99 -11.50 -12.12 2.80
C SER A 99 -10.28 -11.42 3.39
N TYR A 100 -10.10 -10.12 3.14
CA TYR A 100 -9.01 -9.35 3.72
C TYR A 100 -9.17 -9.18 5.23
N LYS A 101 -10.41 -9.03 5.71
CA LYS A 101 -10.69 -9.02 7.14
C LYS A 101 -10.27 -10.34 7.79
N GLU A 102 -10.69 -11.46 7.24
CA GLU A 102 -10.35 -12.80 7.76
C GLU A 102 -8.82 -13.01 7.78
N ILE A 103 -8.12 -12.64 6.71
CA ILE A 103 -6.66 -12.72 6.68
C ILE A 103 -6.02 -11.82 7.73
N ALA A 104 -6.52 -10.59 7.88
CA ALA A 104 -5.99 -9.62 8.84
C ALA A 104 -6.13 -10.08 10.29
N GLU A 105 -7.22 -10.76 10.63
CA GLU A 105 -7.57 -11.22 11.97
C GLU A 105 -6.99 -12.61 12.29
N ASN A 106 -6.65 -13.42 11.28
CA ASN A 106 -6.10 -14.76 11.50
C ASN A 106 -4.63 -14.69 11.98
N THR A 107 -4.40 -15.08 13.23
CA THR A 107 -3.08 -15.03 13.88
C THR A 107 -2.07 -16.02 13.28
N ASP A 108 -2.51 -17.05 12.60
CA ASP A 108 -1.65 -18.08 12.03
C ASP A 108 -1.04 -17.65 10.69
N ILE A 109 -1.59 -16.61 10.05
CA ILE A 109 -1.05 -16.06 8.80
C ILE A 109 0.07 -15.07 9.12
N HIS A 110 1.27 -15.35 8.60
CA HIS A 110 2.49 -14.60 8.85
C HIS A 110 2.78 -13.55 7.77
N LEU A 111 2.36 -13.81 6.53
CA LEU A 111 2.66 -12.98 5.37
C LEU A 111 1.51 -13.02 4.37
N VAL A 112 1.28 -11.92 3.67
CA VAL A 112 0.39 -11.84 2.51
C VAL A 112 1.22 -11.67 1.25
N LEU A 113 0.95 -12.49 0.22
CA LEU A 113 1.43 -12.29 -1.14
C LEU A 113 0.25 -11.81 -1.99
N HIS A 114 0.32 -10.58 -2.47
CA HIS A 114 -0.65 -10.03 -3.42
C HIS A 114 -0.08 -10.16 -4.84
N LEU A 115 -0.74 -10.94 -5.67
CA LEU A 115 -0.24 -11.37 -6.98
C LEU A 115 -0.65 -10.44 -8.13
N GLY A 116 -1.14 -9.25 -7.81
CA GLY A 116 -1.55 -8.24 -8.80
C GLY A 116 -3.05 -8.02 -8.83
N ASP A 117 -3.48 -7.07 -9.66
CA ASP A 117 -4.84 -6.54 -9.69
C ASP A 117 -5.28 -6.02 -8.31
N TYR A 118 -4.38 -5.31 -7.66
CA TYR A 118 -4.69 -4.64 -6.40
C TYR A 118 -5.74 -3.54 -6.58
N LEU A 119 -5.74 -2.91 -7.75
CA LEU A 119 -6.76 -1.94 -8.17
C LEU A 119 -7.11 -2.15 -9.64
N TYR A 120 -8.23 -1.57 -10.07
CA TYR A 120 -8.73 -1.62 -11.44
C TYR A 120 -8.89 -0.21 -11.99
N GLU A 121 -8.54 -0.02 -13.27
CA GLU A 121 -8.48 1.27 -13.93
C GLU A 121 -9.84 1.78 -14.43
N TYR A 122 -10.83 0.94 -14.54
CA TYR A 122 -12.12 1.24 -15.20
C TYR A 122 -12.87 2.43 -14.60
N ALA A 123 -13.73 3.05 -15.42
CA ALA A 123 -14.69 4.05 -14.99
C ALA A 123 -15.73 3.49 -14.00
N VAL A 124 -16.51 4.37 -13.39
CA VAL A 124 -17.50 4.03 -12.35
C VAL A 124 -18.59 3.06 -12.80
N ASP A 125 -18.85 3.01 -14.10
CA ASP A 125 -19.80 2.12 -14.77
C ASP A 125 -19.12 0.96 -15.54
N GLY A 126 -17.82 0.77 -15.28
CA GLY A 126 -17.01 -0.26 -15.93
C GLY A 126 -17.20 -1.66 -15.35
N TYR A 127 -16.16 -2.48 -15.49
CA TYR A 127 -16.18 -3.90 -15.14
C TYR A 127 -16.64 -4.17 -13.70
N ALA A 128 -17.66 -5.04 -13.58
CA ALA A 128 -18.23 -5.55 -12.33
C ALA A 128 -18.74 -4.46 -11.35
N SER A 129 -19.22 -3.32 -11.86
CA SER A 129 -19.68 -2.18 -11.06
C SER A 129 -21.21 -2.11 -10.86
N SER A 130 -21.97 -3.09 -11.33
CA SER A 130 -23.45 -3.03 -11.35
C SER A 130 -24.09 -2.71 -10.01
N ASN A 131 -23.53 -3.21 -8.91
CA ASN A 131 -24.04 -3.01 -7.54
C ASN A 131 -23.23 -1.98 -6.73
N ALA A 132 -22.25 -1.32 -7.36
CA ALA A 132 -21.31 -0.43 -6.65
C ALA A 132 -21.99 0.74 -5.92
N LYS A 133 -23.06 1.30 -6.52
CA LYS A 133 -23.82 2.40 -5.92
C LYS A 133 -24.57 1.95 -4.65
N GLU A 134 -25.24 0.80 -4.70
CA GLU A 134 -25.97 0.25 -3.56
C GLU A 134 -25.05 -0.13 -2.42
N MET A 135 -23.87 -0.65 -2.74
CA MET A 135 -22.85 -1.00 -1.78
C MET A 135 -22.04 0.21 -1.23
N ASN A 136 -22.29 1.43 -1.76
CA ASN A 136 -21.47 2.61 -1.49
C ASN A 136 -19.99 2.39 -1.83
N ARG A 137 -19.73 1.76 -2.99
CA ARG A 137 -18.38 1.41 -3.46
C ARG A 137 -18.07 1.99 -4.85
N LEU A 138 -18.59 3.18 -5.13
CA LEU A 138 -18.24 3.91 -6.35
C LEU A 138 -16.76 4.29 -6.31
N VAL A 139 -16.10 4.14 -7.45
CA VAL A 139 -14.68 4.50 -7.58
C VAL A 139 -14.49 5.99 -7.85
N GLU A 140 -13.37 6.52 -7.42
CA GLU A 140 -12.86 7.84 -7.78
C GLU A 140 -11.47 7.69 -8.45
N PRO A 141 -11.20 8.50 -9.50
CA PRO A 141 -12.16 9.34 -10.22
C PRO A 141 -13.24 8.49 -10.93
N LYS A 142 -14.35 9.12 -11.34
CA LYS A 142 -15.48 8.41 -11.98
C LYS A 142 -15.18 7.94 -13.40
N HIS A 143 -14.23 8.57 -14.08
CA HIS A 143 -13.73 8.17 -15.38
C HIS A 143 -12.62 7.13 -15.25
N GLU A 144 -12.28 6.51 -16.36
CA GLU A 144 -11.12 5.64 -16.47
C GLU A 144 -9.82 6.40 -16.15
N ILE A 145 -8.91 5.75 -15.44
CA ILE A 145 -7.71 6.43 -14.96
C ILE A 145 -6.59 6.43 -16.00
N ILE A 146 -6.01 7.63 -16.26
CA ILE A 146 -4.97 7.85 -17.26
C ILE A 146 -3.83 8.69 -16.69
N SER A 147 -4.17 9.79 -16.01
CA SER A 147 -3.19 10.70 -15.43
C SER A 147 -2.62 10.21 -14.11
N LEU A 148 -1.48 10.76 -13.70
CA LEU A 148 -0.88 10.44 -12.39
C LEU A 148 -1.86 10.74 -11.24
N ASP A 149 -2.59 11.85 -11.31
CA ASP A 149 -3.58 12.23 -10.30
C ASP A 149 -4.74 11.23 -10.23
N ASP A 150 -5.16 10.70 -11.38
CA ASP A 150 -6.20 9.67 -11.42
C ASP A 150 -5.76 8.38 -10.72
N TYR A 151 -4.56 7.88 -11.03
CA TYR A 151 -4.02 6.70 -10.36
C TYR A 151 -3.89 6.90 -8.85
N ARG A 152 -3.42 8.08 -8.41
CA ARG A 152 -3.33 8.43 -7.00
C ARG A 152 -4.69 8.45 -6.31
N LYS A 153 -5.71 9.05 -6.95
CA LYS A 153 -7.10 9.04 -6.46
C LYS A 153 -7.68 7.64 -6.38
N ARG A 154 -7.37 6.78 -7.36
CA ARG A 154 -7.81 5.40 -7.36
C ARG A 154 -7.20 4.61 -6.21
N HIS A 155 -5.89 4.72 -5.98
CA HIS A 155 -5.25 4.15 -4.79
C HIS A 155 -5.89 4.66 -3.50
N ALA A 156 -6.13 5.97 -3.39
CA ALA A 156 -6.80 6.57 -2.23
C ALA A 156 -8.21 5.99 -2.02
N THR A 157 -8.97 5.76 -3.09
CA THR A 157 -10.31 5.16 -3.02
C THR A 157 -10.26 3.75 -2.44
N TYR A 158 -9.38 2.89 -2.94
CA TYR A 158 -9.22 1.54 -2.40
C TYR A 158 -8.81 1.55 -0.93
N ARG A 159 -7.94 2.48 -0.52
CA ARG A 159 -7.49 2.64 0.88
C ARG A 159 -8.55 3.20 1.82
N LYS A 160 -9.75 3.58 1.34
CA LYS A 160 -10.92 3.87 2.20
C LYS A 160 -11.55 2.61 2.77
N ASP A 161 -11.36 1.45 2.13
CA ASP A 161 -11.90 0.17 2.62
C ASP A 161 -11.27 -0.21 3.96
N ASN A 162 -12.12 -0.47 4.96
CA ASN A 162 -11.67 -0.76 6.32
C ASN A 162 -10.96 -2.10 6.44
N ASP A 163 -11.38 -3.11 5.67
CA ASP A 163 -10.81 -4.45 5.73
C ASP A 163 -9.45 -4.47 5.04
N LEU A 164 -9.30 -3.73 3.94
CA LEU A 164 -8.00 -3.51 3.30
C LEU A 164 -7.03 -2.73 4.21
N LYS A 165 -7.52 -1.68 4.91
CA LYS A 165 -6.71 -0.96 5.91
C LYS A 165 -6.25 -1.88 7.02
N LYS A 166 -7.13 -2.72 7.56
CA LYS A 166 -6.79 -3.72 8.58
C LYS A 166 -5.75 -4.70 8.08
N LEU A 167 -5.88 -5.18 6.83
CA LEU A 167 -4.89 -6.08 6.24
C LEU A 167 -3.49 -5.44 6.24
N HIS A 168 -3.38 -4.21 5.72
CA HIS A 168 -2.12 -3.47 5.69
C HIS A 168 -1.56 -3.16 7.09
N ALA A 169 -2.44 -2.90 8.07
CA ALA A 169 -2.02 -2.63 9.43
C ALA A 169 -1.52 -3.88 10.17
N ASN A 170 -2.08 -5.06 9.90
CA ASN A 170 -1.83 -6.25 10.70
C ASN A 170 -0.92 -7.29 10.07
N LYS A 171 -0.67 -7.19 8.76
CA LYS A 171 0.12 -8.20 8.03
C LYS A 171 1.20 -7.55 7.17
N PRO A 172 2.44 -8.08 7.23
CA PRO A 172 3.42 -7.75 6.19
C PRO A 172 2.89 -8.22 4.83
N MET A 173 3.09 -7.40 3.80
CA MET A 173 2.64 -7.69 2.45
C MET A 173 3.81 -7.60 1.47
N ILE A 174 3.92 -8.59 0.60
CA ILE A 174 4.70 -8.54 -0.63
C ILE A 174 3.70 -8.46 -1.77
N ALA A 175 3.85 -7.47 -2.64
CA ALA A 175 2.97 -7.28 -3.77
C ALA A 175 3.77 -7.22 -5.08
N VAL A 176 3.19 -7.80 -6.12
CA VAL A 176 3.57 -7.58 -7.51
C VAL A 176 2.38 -6.93 -8.21
N TRP A 177 2.61 -6.32 -9.34
CA TRP A 177 1.52 -5.88 -10.22
C TRP A 177 1.17 -6.96 -11.24
N ASP A 178 -0.07 -6.92 -11.72
CA ASP A 178 -0.51 -7.50 -12.98
C ASP A 178 -0.85 -6.36 -13.96
N ASP A 179 -1.77 -6.54 -14.84
CA ASP A 179 -2.08 -5.53 -15.87
C ASP A 179 -2.97 -4.39 -15.34
N HIS A 180 -3.95 -4.65 -14.52
CA HIS A 180 -4.91 -3.63 -14.02
C HIS A 180 -4.30 -2.54 -13.13
N GLU A 181 -3.14 -2.74 -12.51
CA GLU A 181 -2.42 -1.65 -11.86
C GLU A 181 -2.01 -0.56 -12.86
N PHE A 182 -2.01 -0.91 -14.14
CA PHE A 182 -1.79 -0.01 -15.25
C PHE A 182 -3.04 0.08 -16.12
N THR A 183 -3.34 -0.94 -16.95
CA THR A 183 -4.56 -1.03 -17.78
C THR A 183 -4.71 -2.42 -18.36
N ASN A 184 -5.96 -2.89 -18.50
CA ASN A 184 -6.32 -4.25 -18.95
C ASN A 184 -5.53 -4.71 -20.16
N ASP A 185 -5.09 -5.98 -20.10
CA ASP A 185 -4.36 -6.67 -21.18
C ASP A 185 -3.20 -5.84 -21.73
N SER A 186 -2.36 -5.30 -20.84
CA SER A 186 -1.22 -4.48 -21.23
C SER A 186 -0.03 -5.31 -21.72
N TRP A 187 0.59 -4.88 -22.82
CA TRP A 187 1.84 -5.43 -23.33
C TRP A 187 2.91 -4.35 -23.47
N LYS A 188 4.03 -4.66 -24.08
CA LYS A 188 5.19 -3.74 -24.17
C LYS A 188 4.84 -2.36 -24.73
N ASN A 189 4.01 -2.28 -25.78
CA ASN A 189 3.78 -1.07 -26.58
C ASN A 189 2.31 -0.65 -26.66
N GLY A 190 1.41 -1.29 -25.94
CA GLY A 190 -0.03 -1.01 -25.94
C GLY A 190 -0.77 -1.83 -24.92
N ALA A 191 -2.07 -1.70 -24.92
CA ALA A 191 -3.01 -2.46 -24.09
C ALA A 191 -4.35 -2.61 -24.82
N GLU A 192 -5.15 -3.57 -24.43
CA GLU A 192 -6.53 -3.66 -24.87
C GLU A 192 -7.30 -2.40 -24.44
N ASN A 193 -7.18 -2.03 -23.17
CA ASN A 193 -7.85 -0.86 -22.60
C ASN A 193 -6.98 0.40 -22.66
N HIS A 194 -6.48 0.74 -23.88
CA HIS A 194 -5.84 2.01 -24.16
C HIS A 194 -6.10 2.46 -25.59
N GLN A 195 -7.00 3.42 -25.78
CA GLN A 195 -7.47 3.90 -27.04
C GLN A 195 -6.67 5.14 -27.53
N LYS A 196 -6.73 5.42 -28.85
CA LYS A 196 -5.96 6.50 -29.48
C LYS A 196 -6.24 7.90 -28.89
N ASN A 197 -7.42 8.12 -28.34
CA ASN A 197 -7.86 9.38 -27.73
C ASN A 197 -7.41 9.54 -26.26
N GLU A 198 -6.78 8.54 -25.67
CA GLU A 198 -6.36 8.54 -24.25
C GLU A 198 -4.92 9.02 -24.03
N GLY A 199 -4.32 9.55 -25.08
CA GLY A 199 -3.00 10.15 -25.01
C GLY A 199 -1.85 9.15 -25.24
N ASN A 200 -0.71 9.43 -24.62
CA ASN A 200 0.50 8.64 -24.84
C ASN A 200 0.55 7.44 -23.89
N PHE A 201 0.57 6.23 -24.46
CA PHE A 201 0.65 4.97 -23.71
C PHE A 201 1.83 4.90 -22.73
N GLN A 202 3.02 5.34 -23.16
CA GLN A 202 4.21 5.30 -22.32
C GLN A 202 4.13 6.32 -21.15
N GLU A 203 3.43 7.42 -21.35
CA GLU A 203 3.15 8.40 -20.29
C GLU A 203 2.17 7.84 -19.27
N ARG A 204 1.04 7.27 -19.72
CA ARG A 204 0.08 6.56 -18.85
C ARG A 204 0.80 5.47 -18.02
N LYS A 205 1.67 4.68 -18.66
CA LYS A 205 2.48 3.66 -17.97
C LYS A 205 3.38 4.26 -16.89
N ARG A 206 4.08 5.36 -17.17
CA ARG A 206 4.90 6.04 -16.16
C ARG A 206 4.07 6.56 -14.99
N ASN A 207 2.88 7.10 -15.26
CA ASN A 207 1.95 7.59 -14.26
C ASN A 207 1.48 6.46 -13.32
N ALA A 208 1.05 5.34 -13.90
CA ALA A 208 0.63 4.15 -13.15
C ALA A 208 1.75 3.62 -12.26
N LEU A 209 2.95 3.43 -12.83
CA LEU A 209 4.11 2.94 -12.09
C LEU A 209 4.52 3.89 -10.96
N LYS A 210 4.50 5.20 -11.22
CA LYS A 210 4.82 6.19 -10.19
C LYS A 210 3.83 6.10 -9.02
N ALA A 211 2.52 6.13 -9.28
CA ALA A 211 1.50 5.99 -8.25
C ALA A 211 1.61 4.66 -7.49
N TYR A 212 1.85 3.55 -8.20
CA TYR A 212 2.05 2.25 -7.58
C TYR A 212 3.23 2.26 -6.60
N TYR A 213 4.38 2.79 -7.00
CA TYR A 213 5.53 2.89 -6.10
C TYR A 213 5.34 3.90 -4.97
N GLU A 214 4.50 4.90 -5.12
CA GLU A 214 4.15 5.82 -4.02
C GLU A 214 3.28 5.12 -2.96
N TRP A 215 2.25 4.37 -3.40
CA TRP A 215 1.20 3.86 -2.54
C TRP A 215 1.42 2.44 -2.00
N MET A 216 2.19 1.63 -2.73
CA MET A 216 2.45 0.25 -2.31
C MET A 216 3.70 0.14 -1.42
N PRO A 217 3.69 -0.72 -0.38
CA PRO A 217 4.81 -0.87 0.57
C PRO A 217 5.95 -1.70 -0.04
N ILE A 218 6.41 -1.32 -1.22
CA ILE A 218 7.46 -2.01 -1.98
C ILE A 218 8.64 -1.10 -2.28
N ARG A 219 9.79 -1.68 -2.58
CA ARG A 219 11.01 -0.95 -2.96
C ARG A 219 11.02 -0.62 -4.45
N GLU A 220 11.46 0.58 -4.78
CA GLU A 220 11.78 0.93 -6.17
C GLU A 220 13.02 0.16 -6.66
N LYS A 221 12.91 -0.42 -7.86
CA LYS A 221 14.08 -1.02 -8.52
C LYS A 221 15.10 0.08 -8.85
N GLY A 222 16.34 -0.10 -8.41
CA GLY A 222 17.45 0.79 -8.78
C GLY A 222 18.22 1.41 -7.61
N LYS A 223 17.67 1.47 -6.42
CA LYS A 223 18.48 1.70 -5.23
C LYS A 223 19.18 0.39 -4.88
N LYS A 224 20.46 0.26 -5.26
CA LYS A 224 21.34 -0.87 -4.90
C LYS A 224 21.53 -0.90 -3.39
N GLU A 225 20.53 -1.34 -2.67
CA GLU A 225 20.68 -1.68 -1.28
C GLU A 225 20.72 -3.20 -1.15
N LYS A 226 21.79 -3.68 -0.52
CA LYS A 226 21.92 -5.09 -0.14
C LYS A 226 20.66 -5.50 0.62
N ILE A 227 20.09 -6.65 0.30
CA ILE A 227 19.03 -7.26 1.09
C ILE A 227 19.58 -7.48 2.50
N TRP A 228 19.20 -6.60 3.42
CA TRP A 228 19.58 -6.72 4.82
C TRP A 228 18.51 -7.51 5.55
N ARG A 229 18.92 -8.53 6.30
CA ARG A 229 18.04 -9.19 7.26
C ARG A 229 17.52 -8.14 8.25
N GLY A 230 16.20 -8.20 8.56
CA GLY A 230 15.57 -7.32 9.56
C GLY A 230 15.05 -5.97 9.07
N ARG A 231 14.84 -5.75 7.79
CA ARG A 231 14.22 -4.53 7.26
C ARG A 231 12.77 -4.74 6.85
N PHE A 232 11.91 -3.80 7.25
CA PHE A 232 10.50 -3.74 6.85
C PHE A 232 10.20 -2.46 6.10
N TYR A 233 9.20 -2.56 5.20
CA TYR A 233 8.58 -1.38 4.63
C TYR A 233 7.31 -1.05 5.40
N ILE A 234 7.23 0.19 5.83
CA ILE A 234 6.07 0.78 6.46
C ILE A 234 5.67 1.95 5.59
N GLY A 235 4.48 1.89 5.00
CA GLY A 235 3.91 2.99 4.22
C GLY A 235 2.75 3.63 4.97
N PHE A 236 2.69 4.96 4.99
CA PHE A 236 1.61 5.76 5.54
C PHE A 236 1.35 6.94 4.62
N ARG A 237 0.09 7.32 4.46
CA ARG A 237 -0.31 8.59 3.84
C ARG A 237 -0.76 9.55 4.92
N SER A 238 -0.30 10.79 4.85
CA SER A 238 -0.88 11.90 5.62
C SER A 238 -2.27 12.23 5.10
N ALA A 239 -3.20 12.49 5.98
CA ALA A 239 -4.54 12.95 5.67
C ALA A 239 -4.52 14.40 5.17
#